data_cdd6602aabea62d2b140f9307f01f115
#
_entry.id   cdd6602aabea62d2b140f9307f01f115
#
_cell.length_a   1.000
_cell.length_b   1.000
_cell.length_c   1.000
_cell.angle_alpha   90.00
_cell.angle_beta   90.00
_cell.angle_gamma   90.00
#
_symmetry.space_group_name_H-M   'P 1'
#
loop_
_entity.id
_entity.type
_entity.pdbx_description
1 polymer ?
#
loop_
_entity_poly.entity_id
_entity_poly.type
_entity_poly.pdbx_seq_one_letter_code
_entity_poly.pdbx_strand_id
1 'polypeptide(L)'
;MLFAAPLNDQAAPSGLAWLKLIDDSKYADSWKEASAYFRMNVSEKDWVVKVKGVRGPLGALVSRNVATTTFAKTLPGAPDGNYAVMTLQTSFQNKASAVETLTVMADGEKWRVAGYFIR
;
A
#
# COMPACT_ATOMS: atom_id res chain seq x y z
N MET A 1 -21.40 -5.90 19.22
CA MET A 1 -19.97 -6.10 19.52
C MET A 1 -19.16 -4.97 18.89
N LEU A 2 -18.25 -4.42 19.66
CA LEU A 2 -17.34 -3.38 19.14
C LEU A 2 -16.07 -4.05 18.63
N PHE A 3 -15.65 -3.65 17.43
CA PHE A 3 -14.35 -4.06 16.90
C PHE A 3 -13.28 -3.11 17.40
N ALA A 4 -12.18 -3.65 17.87
CA ALA A 4 -11.03 -2.85 18.21
C ALA A 4 -10.42 -2.28 16.92
N ALA A 5 -9.98 -1.02 16.96
CA ALA A 5 -9.17 -0.47 15.87
C ALA A 5 -7.82 -1.19 15.84
N PRO A 6 -7.20 -1.37 14.67
CA PRO A 6 -5.87 -1.95 14.60
C PRO A 6 -4.86 -1.04 15.32
N LEU A 7 -3.86 -1.65 15.93
CA LEU A 7 -2.82 -0.92 16.65
C LEU A 7 -1.93 -0.17 15.65
N ASN A 8 -1.50 1.03 16.02
CA ASN A 8 -0.66 1.86 15.14
C ASN A 8 0.65 1.16 14.75
N ASP A 9 1.25 0.39 15.66
CA ASP A 9 2.49 -0.32 15.38
C ASP A 9 2.33 -1.46 14.36
N GLN A 10 1.11 -1.83 14.01
CA GLN A 10 0.82 -2.82 12.98
C GLN A 10 0.72 -2.21 11.58
N ALA A 11 0.68 -0.88 11.45
CA ALA A 11 0.51 -0.23 10.15
C ALA A 11 1.68 -0.53 9.20
N ALA A 12 2.92 -0.31 9.64
CA ALA A 12 4.08 -0.56 8.81
C ALA A 12 4.28 -2.04 8.46
N PRO A 13 4.18 -2.99 9.41
CA PRO A 13 4.23 -4.41 9.06
C PRO A 13 3.16 -4.83 8.05
N SER A 14 1.94 -4.34 8.20
CA SER A 14 0.85 -4.65 7.26
C SER A 14 1.14 -4.12 5.86
N GLY A 15 1.65 -2.89 5.77
CA GLY A 15 2.02 -2.29 4.48
C GLY A 15 3.16 -3.05 3.81
N LEU A 16 4.20 -3.41 4.57
CA LEU A 16 5.34 -4.17 4.04
C LEU A 16 4.92 -5.55 3.55
N ALA A 17 4.03 -6.23 4.27
CA ALA A 17 3.50 -7.52 3.85
C ALA A 17 2.73 -7.41 2.52
N TRP A 18 1.96 -6.33 2.36
CA TRP A 18 1.24 -6.08 1.11
C TRP A 18 2.22 -5.80 -0.05
N LEU A 19 3.25 -4.99 0.20
CA LEU A 19 4.26 -4.68 -0.83
C LEU A 19 4.98 -5.95 -1.31
N LYS A 20 5.14 -6.95 -0.46
CA LYS A 20 5.72 -8.22 -0.86
C LYS A 20 4.89 -8.92 -1.94
N LEU A 21 3.57 -8.79 -1.90
CA LEU A 21 2.71 -9.32 -2.97
C LEU A 21 3.03 -8.65 -4.31
N ILE A 22 3.23 -7.34 -4.30
CA ILE A 22 3.62 -6.59 -5.50
C ILE A 22 4.99 -7.05 -5.99
N ASP A 23 5.98 -7.16 -5.09
CA ASP A 23 7.33 -7.58 -5.43
C ASP A 23 7.34 -8.99 -6.05
N ASP A 24 6.46 -9.87 -5.59
CA ASP A 24 6.33 -11.24 -6.06
C ASP A 24 5.41 -11.36 -7.29
N SER A 25 5.02 -10.24 -7.89
CA SER A 25 4.10 -10.18 -9.05
C SER A 25 2.72 -10.78 -8.80
N LYS A 26 2.30 -10.82 -7.53
CA LYS A 26 0.98 -11.29 -7.13
C LYS A 26 -0.02 -10.13 -7.13
N TYR A 27 -0.20 -9.52 -8.29
CA TYR A 27 -0.98 -8.28 -8.43
C TYR A 27 -2.46 -8.48 -8.13
N ALA A 28 -3.05 -9.58 -8.58
CA ALA A 28 -4.45 -9.88 -8.28
C ALA A 28 -4.67 -10.08 -6.77
N ASP A 29 -3.74 -10.76 -6.10
CA ASP A 29 -3.80 -10.95 -4.65
C ASP A 29 -3.67 -9.62 -3.92
N SER A 30 -2.83 -8.71 -4.40
CA SER A 30 -2.69 -7.38 -3.80
C SER A 30 -4.00 -6.61 -3.82
N TRP A 31 -4.79 -6.74 -4.90
CA TRP A 31 -6.12 -6.12 -4.96
C TRP A 31 -7.07 -6.74 -3.95
N LYS A 32 -7.07 -8.08 -3.85
CA LYS A 32 -7.95 -8.79 -2.92
C LYS A 32 -7.66 -8.46 -1.46
N GLU A 33 -6.38 -8.21 -1.14
CA GLU A 33 -5.94 -7.86 0.21
C GLU A 33 -6.03 -6.36 0.51
N ALA A 34 -6.32 -5.52 -0.48
CA ALA A 34 -6.51 -4.09 -0.28
C ALA A 34 -7.82 -3.81 0.46
N SER A 35 -7.97 -2.58 0.93
CA SER A 35 -9.16 -2.16 1.66
C SER A 35 -10.41 -2.22 0.78
N ALA A 36 -11.57 -2.34 1.42
CA ALA A 36 -12.84 -2.27 0.71
C ALA A 36 -12.97 -0.95 -0.06
N TYR A 37 -12.51 0.16 0.54
CA TYR A 37 -12.50 1.47 -0.11
C TYR A 37 -11.69 1.45 -1.40
N PHE A 38 -10.49 0.87 -1.38
CA PHE A 38 -9.64 0.74 -2.58
C PHE A 38 -10.35 -0.08 -3.66
N ARG A 39 -10.90 -1.23 -3.29
CA ARG A 39 -11.57 -2.14 -4.22
C ARG A 39 -12.86 -1.56 -4.81
N MET A 40 -13.52 -0.65 -4.11
CA MET A 40 -14.68 0.07 -4.63
C MET A 40 -14.30 1.12 -5.69
N ASN A 41 -13.08 1.63 -5.64
CA ASN A 41 -12.63 2.72 -6.51
C ASN A 41 -11.81 2.26 -7.71
N VAL A 42 -11.29 1.04 -7.68
CA VAL A 42 -10.55 0.48 -8.82
C VAL A 42 -10.89 -1.01 -8.95
N SER A 43 -11.18 -1.46 -10.16
CA SER A 43 -11.43 -2.87 -10.41
C SER A 43 -10.15 -3.69 -10.34
N GLU A 44 -10.28 -4.98 -10.08
CA GLU A 44 -9.14 -5.90 -10.07
C GLU A 44 -8.39 -5.85 -11.40
N LYS A 45 -9.12 -5.90 -12.51
CA LYS A 45 -8.52 -5.87 -13.85
C LYS A 45 -7.71 -4.60 -14.10
N ASP A 46 -8.30 -3.45 -13.80
CA ASP A 46 -7.63 -2.16 -14.02
C ASP A 46 -6.41 -2.02 -13.11
N TRP A 47 -6.51 -2.48 -11.88
CA TRP A 47 -5.38 -2.47 -10.95
C TRP A 47 -4.23 -3.33 -11.44
N VAL A 48 -4.50 -4.57 -11.84
CA VAL A 48 -3.47 -5.49 -12.34
C VAL A 48 -2.74 -4.89 -13.54
N VAL A 49 -3.47 -4.34 -14.50
CA VAL A 49 -2.87 -3.70 -15.68
C VAL A 49 -1.99 -2.51 -15.27
N LYS A 50 -2.51 -1.65 -14.39
CA LYS A 50 -1.83 -0.43 -13.97
C LYS A 50 -0.55 -0.74 -13.19
N VAL A 51 -0.64 -1.58 -12.17
CA VAL A 51 0.52 -1.89 -11.31
C VAL A 51 1.58 -2.67 -12.07
N LYS A 52 1.19 -3.59 -12.92
CA LYS A 52 2.11 -4.33 -13.77
C LYS A 52 2.87 -3.40 -14.71
N GLY A 53 2.16 -2.42 -15.31
CA GLY A 53 2.76 -1.45 -16.21
C GLY A 53 3.78 -0.53 -15.55
N VAL A 54 3.56 -0.19 -14.27
CA VAL A 54 4.49 0.64 -13.49
C VAL A 54 5.63 -0.21 -12.91
N ARG A 55 5.30 -1.32 -12.26
CA ARG A 55 6.25 -2.10 -11.49
C ARG A 55 7.14 -3.01 -12.35
N GLY A 56 6.60 -3.50 -13.46
CA GLY A 56 7.34 -4.40 -14.36
C GLY A 56 8.65 -3.80 -14.87
N PRO A 57 8.65 -2.59 -15.45
CA PRO A 57 9.87 -1.96 -15.95
C PRO A 57 10.94 -1.68 -14.89
N LEU A 58 10.56 -1.58 -13.62
CA LEU A 58 11.50 -1.30 -12.52
C LEU A 58 12.38 -2.49 -12.18
N GLY A 59 11.96 -3.69 -12.54
CA GLY A 59 12.70 -4.91 -12.23
C GLY A 59 12.58 -5.34 -10.77
N ALA A 60 13.52 -6.16 -10.32
CA ALA A 60 13.49 -6.72 -8.98
C ALA A 60 13.72 -5.66 -7.89
N LEU A 61 13.13 -5.87 -6.73
CA LEU A 61 13.44 -5.09 -5.55
C LEU A 61 14.87 -5.36 -5.11
N VAL A 62 15.64 -4.31 -4.88
CA VAL A 62 17.00 -4.40 -4.32
C VAL A 62 16.98 -4.10 -2.83
N SER A 63 16.37 -2.98 -2.43
CA SER A 63 16.27 -2.61 -1.02
C SER A 63 15.08 -1.68 -0.80
N ARG A 64 14.56 -1.69 0.43
CA ARG A 64 13.44 -0.83 0.82
C ARG A 64 13.52 -0.51 2.30
N ASN A 65 13.36 0.77 2.63
CA ASN A 65 13.33 1.24 4.00
C ASN A 65 12.16 2.21 4.20
N VAL A 66 11.40 2.02 5.27
CA VAL A 66 10.37 2.98 5.66
C VAL A 66 11.06 4.24 6.16
N ALA A 67 10.84 5.35 5.47
CA ALA A 67 11.43 6.63 5.84
C ALA A 67 10.53 7.39 6.83
N THR A 68 9.22 7.45 6.55
CA THR A 68 8.26 8.14 7.43
C THR A 68 6.97 7.35 7.54
N THR A 69 6.30 7.50 8.68
CA THR A 69 4.94 7.01 8.88
C THR A 69 4.16 8.11 9.58
N THR A 70 3.10 8.61 8.93
CA THR A 70 2.28 9.69 9.45
C THR A 70 0.85 9.18 9.61
N PHE A 71 0.31 9.31 10.83
CA PHE A 71 -1.07 8.91 11.11
C PHE A 71 -2.01 10.08 10.91
N ALA A 72 -3.20 9.80 10.37
CA ALA A 72 -4.22 10.81 10.11
C ALA A 72 -5.61 10.23 10.30
N LYS A 73 -6.57 11.08 10.66
CA LYS A 73 -8.00 10.71 10.74
C LYS A 73 -8.75 11.11 9.50
N THR A 74 -8.18 12.01 8.70
CA THR A 74 -8.79 12.54 7.48
C THR A 74 -7.71 12.62 6.40
N LEU A 75 -8.11 12.34 5.17
CA LEU A 75 -7.28 12.57 3.98
C LEU A 75 -8.15 13.19 2.89
N PRO A 76 -7.60 14.12 2.07
CA PRO A 76 -8.38 14.73 0.99
C PRO A 76 -8.97 13.69 0.05
N GLY A 77 -10.26 13.79 -0.22
CA GLY A 77 -10.96 12.91 -1.16
C GLY A 77 -11.27 11.51 -0.64
N ALA A 78 -11.00 11.23 0.63
CA ALA A 78 -11.24 9.93 1.23
C ALA A 78 -12.21 10.04 2.43
N PRO A 79 -12.90 8.96 2.81
CA PRO A 79 -13.75 8.99 4.00
C PRO A 79 -12.94 9.16 5.27
N ASP A 80 -13.54 9.75 6.30
CA ASP A 80 -12.92 9.82 7.61
C ASP A 80 -12.65 8.42 8.15
N GLY A 81 -11.55 8.26 8.88
CA GLY A 81 -11.16 6.97 9.42
C GLY A 81 -9.81 7.05 10.12
N ASN A 82 -9.12 5.92 10.18
CA ASN A 82 -7.75 5.87 10.68
C ASN A 82 -6.85 5.51 9.50
N TYR A 83 -5.86 6.36 9.24
CA TYR A 83 -4.92 6.22 8.13
C TYR A 83 -3.49 6.26 8.62
N ALA A 84 -2.62 5.57 7.92
CA ALA A 84 -1.17 5.73 8.03
C ALA A 84 -0.61 5.92 6.62
N VAL A 85 0.07 7.03 6.40
CA VAL A 85 0.74 7.32 5.14
C VAL A 85 2.23 7.08 5.34
N MET A 86 2.77 6.15 4.59
CA MET A 86 4.18 5.77 4.67
C MET A 86 4.91 6.22 3.42
N THR A 87 6.10 6.79 3.61
CA THR A 87 7.04 6.97 2.50
C THR A 87 8.18 5.99 2.70
N LEU A 88 8.62 5.39 1.60
CA LEU A 88 9.67 4.38 1.63
C LEU A 88 10.74 4.76 0.61
N GLN A 89 12.00 4.74 1.08
CA GLN A 89 13.16 4.87 0.20
C GLN A 89 13.45 3.49 -0.37
N THR A 90 13.39 3.38 -1.69
CA THR A 90 13.41 2.09 -2.36
C THR A 90 14.40 2.12 -3.51
N SER A 91 15.10 1.01 -3.69
CA SER A 91 15.95 0.77 -4.85
C SER A 91 15.42 -0.43 -5.61
N PHE A 92 15.19 -0.25 -6.89
CA PHE A 92 14.83 -1.33 -7.81
C PHE A 92 15.98 -1.55 -8.79
N GLN A 93 16.03 -2.73 -9.39
CA GLN A 93 17.06 -3.10 -10.34
C GLN A 93 17.28 -2.03 -11.43
N ASN A 94 16.19 -1.49 -11.96
CA ASN A 94 16.23 -0.52 -13.06
C ASN A 94 15.92 0.92 -12.62
N LYS A 95 15.82 1.17 -11.32
CA LYS A 95 15.62 2.50 -10.74
C LYS A 95 16.23 2.51 -9.35
N ALA A 96 17.48 2.96 -9.27
CA ALA A 96 18.28 2.89 -8.04
C ALA A 96 17.73 3.79 -6.91
N SER A 97 17.03 4.87 -7.26
CA SER A 97 16.47 5.79 -6.27
C SER A 97 15.00 6.04 -6.59
N ALA A 98 14.14 5.52 -5.77
CA ALA A 98 12.69 5.67 -5.88
C ALA A 98 12.08 5.98 -4.53
N VAL A 99 10.93 6.66 -4.54
CA VAL A 99 10.12 6.87 -3.35
C VAL A 99 8.77 6.20 -3.58
N GLU A 100 8.45 5.25 -2.72
CA GLU A 100 7.11 4.67 -2.68
C GLU A 100 6.29 5.40 -1.64
N THR A 101 5.04 5.72 -1.97
CA THR A 101 4.07 6.25 -1.01
C THR A 101 2.95 5.23 -0.88
N LEU A 102 2.80 4.70 0.33
CA LEU A 102 1.82 3.67 0.64
C LEU A 102 0.91 4.19 1.73
N THR A 103 -0.39 4.22 1.44
CA THR A 103 -1.40 4.57 2.43
C THR A 103 -2.13 3.31 2.84
N VAL A 104 -2.18 3.05 4.13
CA VAL A 104 -3.02 2.01 4.72
C VAL A 104 -4.11 2.65 5.55
N MET A 105 -5.25 1.98 5.65
CA MET A 105 -6.38 2.44 6.45
C MET A 105 -6.91 1.30 7.31
N ALA A 106 -7.51 1.67 8.43
CA ALA A 106 -8.23 0.70 9.24
C ALA A 106 -9.45 0.21 8.47
N ASP A 107 -9.54 -1.11 8.29
CA ASP A 107 -10.66 -1.79 7.64
C ASP A 107 -11.04 -2.98 8.54
N GLY A 108 -12.02 -2.75 9.41
CA GLY A 108 -12.28 -3.66 10.52
C GLY A 108 -11.11 -3.63 11.51
N GLU A 109 -10.58 -4.80 11.83
CA GLU A 109 -9.51 -4.95 12.81
C GLU A 109 -8.11 -4.96 12.18
N LYS A 110 -8.02 -4.71 10.86
CA LYS A 110 -6.77 -4.81 10.12
C LYS A 110 -6.47 -3.50 9.40
N TRP A 111 -5.17 -3.24 9.24
CA TRP A 111 -4.69 -2.25 8.30
C TRP A 111 -4.72 -2.85 6.89
N ARG A 112 -5.37 -2.14 5.95
CA ARG A 112 -5.42 -2.55 4.56
C ARG A 112 -5.05 -1.39 3.66
N VAL A 113 -4.48 -1.68 2.50
CA VAL A 113 -4.00 -0.63 1.59
C VAL A 113 -5.16 0.15 1.00
N ALA A 114 -5.03 1.48 1.04
CA ALA A 114 -5.96 2.44 0.45
C ALA A 114 -5.37 3.14 -0.76
N GLY A 115 -4.05 3.13 -0.93
CA GLY A 115 -3.40 3.75 -2.08
C GLY A 115 -1.91 3.42 -2.13
N TYR A 116 -1.36 3.44 -3.34
CA TYR A 116 0.06 3.15 -3.58
C TYR A 116 0.52 3.82 -4.86
N PHE A 117 1.66 4.50 -4.80
CA PHE A 117 2.31 5.00 -6.01
C PHE A 117 3.83 5.10 -5.81
N ILE A 118 4.53 5.17 -6.94
CA ILE A 118 6.00 5.20 -7.01
C ILE A 118 6.41 6.41 -7.84
N ARG A 119 7.46 7.10 -7.40
CA ARG A 119 8.10 8.15 -8.17
C ARG A 119 9.62 8.13 -8.02
#